data_eee8a073cf1b79b54171481241e0d5a5
#
_entry.id   eee8a073cf1b79b54171481241e0d5a5
#
_cell.length_a   1.000
_cell.length_b   1.000
_cell.length_c   1.000
_cell.angle_alpha   90.00
_cell.angle_beta   90.00
_cell.angle_gamma   90.00
#
_symmetry.space_group_name_H-M   'P 1'
#
loop_
_entity.id
_entity.type
_entity.pdbx_description
1 polymer ?
#
loop_
_entity_poly.entity_id
_entity_poly.type
_entity_poly.pdbx_seq_one_letter_code
_entity_poly.pdbx_strand_id
1 'polypeptide(L)'
;MTLETLDYRKSALLVIDLQNAFIHEQGTLGVSGVDTKRLSSIVPPLAKLIKRCQDTGIPVIWTMQEHFAIDHNRAKKKLLGHTARRKRVSALAGTWDEQIIDELKDLADFDPAFVIRKHRFGAFYETRLEMMLKMLGTQHLFVTGATTNACVETSIREAYLRDLDVIAVDDCISGVNADWEATAKQVWKQYFCEIAPSSEVLDWIGEQVKPRVTNYGHQLIMVDDIDTSVDFYTNLLGFTIRPAKPLADGRPFTAFHQGIALIHGKTSEHRQLDHIAFEVND
;
A
#
# COMPACT_ATOMS: atom_id res chain seq x y z
N MET A 1 8.42 13.32 11.44
CA MET A 1 8.67 12.46 10.25
C MET A 1 7.85 13.04 9.11
N THR A 2 8.35 13.12 7.90
CA THR A 2 7.59 13.58 6.73
C THR A 2 7.40 12.41 5.77
N LEU A 3 6.32 12.39 4.99
CA LEU A 3 6.05 11.34 4.01
C LEU A 3 7.23 11.13 3.04
N GLU A 4 7.96 12.20 2.72
CA GLU A 4 9.11 12.18 1.81
C GLU A 4 10.25 11.24 2.25
N THR A 5 10.35 10.95 3.57
CA THR A 5 11.39 10.07 4.11
C THR A 5 11.01 8.59 4.09
N LEU A 6 9.78 8.25 3.70
CA LEU A 6 9.27 6.89 3.69
C LEU A 6 9.62 6.16 2.39
N ASP A 7 9.84 4.86 2.49
CA ASP A 7 9.99 3.97 1.33
C ASP A 7 8.68 3.21 1.08
N TYR A 8 8.04 3.45 -0.08
CA TYR A 8 6.77 2.81 -0.43
C TYR A 8 6.86 1.27 -0.46
N ARG A 9 8.04 0.71 -0.80
CA ARG A 9 8.29 -0.74 -0.83
C ARG A 9 8.34 -1.38 0.55
N LYS A 10 8.48 -0.55 1.60
CA LYS A 10 8.44 -0.95 3.01
C LYS A 10 7.17 -0.48 3.70
N SER A 11 6.17 -0.11 2.92
CA SER A 11 4.91 0.42 3.41
C SER A 11 3.78 -0.60 3.25
N ALA A 12 2.77 -0.51 4.11
CA ALA A 12 1.51 -1.24 3.97
C ALA A 12 0.34 -0.34 4.39
N LEU A 13 -0.83 -0.56 3.77
CA LEU A 13 -2.08 0.06 4.16
C LEU A 13 -2.89 -0.90 5.03
N LEU A 14 -3.27 -0.48 6.24
CA LEU A 14 -4.16 -1.22 7.13
C LEU A 14 -5.56 -0.61 7.09
N VAL A 15 -6.54 -1.39 6.63
CA VAL A 15 -7.95 -1.01 6.53
C VAL A 15 -8.72 -1.71 7.65
N ILE A 16 -9.18 -0.92 8.64
CA ILE A 16 -9.73 -1.45 9.88
C ILE A 16 -11.25 -1.46 9.85
N ASP A 17 -11.84 -2.65 9.89
CA ASP A 17 -13.24 -2.95 10.23
C ASP A 17 -14.29 -2.20 9.39
N LEU A 18 -14.10 -2.09 8.06
CA LEU A 18 -15.08 -1.52 7.14
C LEU A 18 -16.22 -2.51 6.85
N GLN A 19 -16.95 -2.89 7.92
CA GLN A 19 -17.97 -3.91 7.91
C GLN A 19 -19.38 -3.30 8.01
N ASN A 20 -20.40 -4.04 7.55
CA ASN A 20 -21.78 -3.61 7.65
C ASN A 20 -22.20 -3.26 9.09
N ALA A 21 -21.70 -4.00 10.08
CA ALA A 21 -21.95 -3.73 11.50
C ALA A 21 -21.65 -2.29 11.93
N PHE A 22 -20.65 -1.66 11.32
CA PHE A 22 -20.09 -0.38 11.78
C PHE A 22 -20.44 0.77 10.83
N ILE A 23 -20.52 0.50 9.53
CA ILE A 23 -20.63 1.54 8.50
C ILE A 23 -22.06 1.69 7.97
N HIS A 24 -22.81 0.58 7.86
CA HIS A 24 -24.14 0.58 7.24
C HIS A 24 -25.23 1.00 8.24
N GLU A 25 -26.26 1.74 7.78
CA GLU A 25 -27.38 2.20 8.62
C GLU A 25 -28.19 1.07 9.26
N GLN A 26 -28.31 -0.06 8.56
CA GLN A 26 -28.97 -1.28 9.06
C GLN A 26 -28.02 -2.18 9.86
N GLY A 27 -26.72 -1.84 9.92
CA GLY A 27 -25.73 -2.52 10.73
C GLY A 27 -25.94 -2.28 12.24
N THR A 28 -25.22 -3.01 13.06
CA THR A 28 -25.40 -2.96 14.52
C THR A 28 -25.26 -1.56 15.10
N LEU A 29 -24.31 -0.74 14.62
CA LEU A 29 -24.16 0.65 15.11
C LEU A 29 -25.35 1.51 14.69
N GLY A 30 -25.78 1.46 13.45
CA GLY A 30 -26.91 2.24 12.94
C GLY A 30 -28.20 1.94 13.70
N VAL A 31 -28.57 0.65 13.82
CA VAL A 31 -29.79 0.26 14.58
C VAL A 31 -29.66 0.54 16.09
N SER A 32 -28.44 0.77 16.60
CA SER A 32 -28.20 1.18 17.98
C SER A 32 -28.19 2.71 18.16
N GLY A 33 -28.52 3.48 17.10
CA GLY A 33 -28.69 4.93 17.16
C GLY A 33 -27.42 5.73 16.88
N VAL A 34 -26.39 5.12 16.31
CA VAL A 34 -25.18 5.83 15.87
C VAL A 34 -25.41 6.43 14.48
N ASP A 35 -24.94 7.66 14.27
CA ASP A 35 -24.93 8.30 12.94
C ASP A 35 -23.90 7.62 12.01
N THR A 36 -24.39 6.72 11.18
CA THR A 36 -23.54 5.99 10.22
C THR A 36 -23.17 6.81 8.99
N LYS A 37 -23.85 7.92 8.70
CA LYS A 37 -23.46 8.82 7.60
C LYS A 37 -22.05 9.39 7.81
N ARG A 38 -21.76 9.75 9.07
CA ARG A 38 -20.41 10.18 9.45
C ARG A 38 -19.39 9.05 9.22
N LEU A 39 -19.74 7.83 9.63
CA LEU A 39 -18.84 6.68 9.48
C LEU A 39 -18.61 6.30 8.01
N SER A 40 -19.67 6.37 7.18
CA SER A 40 -19.56 6.04 5.75
C SER A 40 -18.89 7.13 4.91
N SER A 41 -18.75 8.35 5.43
CA SER A 41 -18.11 9.45 4.68
C SER A 41 -16.66 9.18 4.29
N ILE A 42 -15.98 8.28 4.99
CA ILE A 42 -14.59 7.90 4.69
C ILE A 42 -14.47 6.93 3.50
N VAL A 43 -15.56 6.30 3.06
CA VAL A 43 -15.53 5.24 2.05
C VAL A 43 -15.00 5.73 0.69
N PRO A 44 -15.46 6.88 0.13
CA PRO A 44 -14.99 7.32 -1.17
C PRO A 44 -13.48 7.68 -1.23
N PRO A 45 -12.89 8.46 -0.29
CA PRO A 45 -11.45 8.70 -0.30
C PRO A 45 -10.64 7.43 -0.03
N LEU A 46 -11.12 6.56 0.85
CA LEU A 46 -10.47 5.29 1.16
C LEU A 46 -10.44 4.35 -0.03
N ALA A 47 -11.53 4.21 -0.80
CA ALA A 47 -11.57 3.38 -2.00
C ALA A 47 -10.51 3.81 -3.03
N LYS A 48 -10.32 5.13 -3.23
CA LYS A 48 -9.27 5.67 -4.10
C LYS A 48 -7.88 5.31 -3.60
N LEU A 49 -7.65 5.44 -2.28
CA LEU A 49 -6.37 5.12 -1.67
C LEU A 49 -6.05 3.62 -1.78
N ILE A 50 -7.01 2.75 -1.48
CA ILE A 50 -6.87 1.29 -1.61
C ILE A 50 -6.49 0.93 -3.04
N LYS A 51 -7.26 1.42 -4.02
CA LYS A 51 -6.98 1.14 -5.42
C LYS A 51 -5.57 1.59 -5.81
N ARG A 52 -5.16 2.78 -5.39
CA ARG A 52 -3.80 3.28 -5.68
C ARG A 52 -2.72 2.40 -5.06
N CYS A 53 -2.90 1.95 -3.82
CA CYS A 53 -1.97 1.02 -3.17
C CYS A 53 -1.86 -0.30 -3.94
N GLN A 54 -3.00 -0.89 -4.34
CA GLN A 54 -3.03 -2.12 -5.13
C GLN A 54 -2.35 -1.95 -6.50
N ASP A 55 -2.63 -0.86 -7.21
CA ASP A 55 -2.03 -0.55 -8.53
C ASP A 55 -0.50 -0.35 -8.45
N THR A 56 0.04 -0.03 -7.28
CA THR A 56 1.48 0.24 -7.05
C THR A 56 2.19 -0.84 -6.24
N GLY A 57 1.50 -1.93 -5.91
CA GLY A 57 2.07 -3.05 -5.18
C GLY A 57 2.27 -2.80 -3.68
N ILE A 58 1.72 -1.71 -3.11
CA ILE A 58 1.67 -1.52 -1.66
C ILE A 58 0.64 -2.49 -1.08
N PRO A 59 1.02 -3.41 -0.17
CA PRO A 59 0.10 -4.36 0.43
C PRO A 59 -1.06 -3.67 1.14
N VAL A 60 -2.29 -4.12 0.87
CA VAL A 60 -3.50 -3.65 1.55
C VAL A 60 -4.01 -4.75 2.47
N ILE A 61 -3.90 -4.53 3.77
CA ILE A 61 -4.25 -5.50 4.80
C ILE A 61 -5.58 -5.08 5.43
N TRP A 62 -6.54 -5.98 5.46
CA TRP A 62 -7.88 -5.75 5.99
C TRP A 62 -8.04 -6.41 7.34
N THR A 63 -8.69 -5.74 8.29
CA THR A 63 -9.19 -6.40 9.48
C THR A 63 -10.71 -6.50 9.46
N MET A 64 -11.21 -7.60 9.99
CA MET A 64 -12.62 -7.83 10.23
C MET A 64 -12.80 -8.21 11.70
N GLN A 65 -13.56 -7.41 12.42
CA GLN A 65 -14.02 -7.77 13.75
C GLN A 65 -14.99 -8.93 13.63
N GLU A 66 -14.77 -9.98 14.41
CA GLU A 66 -15.64 -11.15 14.49
C GLU A 66 -16.05 -11.37 15.94
N HIS A 67 -17.33 -11.50 16.20
CA HIS A 67 -17.88 -11.81 17.52
C HIS A 67 -18.74 -13.06 17.48
N PHE A 68 -18.80 -13.73 18.58
CA PHE A 68 -19.68 -14.87 18.81
C PHE A 68 -20.74 -14.52 19.85
N ALA A 69 -21.84 -15.28 19.91
CA ALA A 69 -22.92 -15.03 20.88
C ALA A 69 -22.43 -14.98 22.34
N ILE A 70 -21.40 -15.77 22.65
CA ILE A 70 -20.76 -15.79 23.98
C ILE A 70 -20.05 -14.46 24.33
N ASP A 71 -19.63 -13.69 23.34
CA ASP A 71 -18.98 -12.39 23.57
C ASP A 71 -19.95 -11.36 24.15
N HIS A 72 -21.24 -11.50 23.85
CA HIS A 72 -22.30 -10.64 24.39
C HIS A 72 -22.54 -10.90 25.86
N ASN A 73 -22.37 -12.14 26.30
CA ASN A 73 -22.62 -12.58 27.67
C ASN A 73 -21.31 -12.84 28.42
N ARG A 74 -20.64 -11.80 28.87
CA ARG A 74 -19.41 -11.91 29.67
C ARG A 74 -19.71 -12.22 31.15
N ALA A 75 -20.38 -13.33 31.40
CA ALA A 75 -20.87 -13.70 32.74
C ALA A 75 -19.80 -13.70 33.84
N LYS A 76 -18.52 -13.89 33.52
CA LYS A 76 -17.41 -13.89 34.48
C LYS A 76 -16.77 -12.52 34.72
N LYS A 77 -17.21 -11.45 34.01
CA LYS A 77 -16.66 -10.10 34.17
C LYS A 77 -17.66 -9.18 34.86
N LYS A 78 -17.18 -8.40 35.83
CA LYS A 78 -18.00 -7.40 36.55
C LYS A 78 -18.40 -6.23 35.64
N LEU A 79 -17.57 -5.90 34.63
CA LEU A 79 -17.87 -4.85 33.67
C LEU A 79 -18.47 -5.44 32.39
N LEU A 80 -19.52 -4.80 31.89
CA LEU A 80 -20.13 -5.18 30.62
C LEU A 80 -19.13 -5.07 29.48
N GLY A 81 -19.14 -6.04 28.59
CA GLY A 81 -18.42 -5.95 27.32
C GLY A 81 -18.99 -4.81 26.46
N HIS A 82 -18.16 -4.28 25.56
CA HIS A 82 -18.60 -3.22 24.65
C HIS A 82 -19.79 -3.64 23.78
N THR A 83 -19.89 -4.91 23.39
CA THR A 83 -21.00 -5.49 22.64
C THR A 83 -22.31 -5.48 23.41
N ALA A 84 -22.28 -5.61 24.75
CA ALA A 84 -23.49 -5.65 25.58
C ALA A 84 -24.27 -4.32 25.62
N ARG A 85 -23.67 -3.23 25.17
CA ARG A 85 -24.33 -1.92 25.02
C ARG A 85 -25.03 -1.74 23.68
N ARG A 86 -24.96 -2.73 22.80
CA ARG A 86 -25.58 -2.73 21.48
C ARG A 86 -26.90 -3.48 21.48
N LYS A 87 -27.80 -3.16 20.55
CA LYS A 87 -29.09 -3.88 20.43
C LYS A 87 -28.93 -5.35 20.06
N ARG A 88 -27.81 -5.68 19.43
CA ARG A 88 -27.44 -7.06 19.06
C ARG A 88 -25.92 -7.23 19.11
N VAL A 89 -25.44 -8.46 18.97
CA VAL A 89 -23.99 -8.72 18.84
C VAL A 89 -23.49 -8.11 17.53
N SER A 90 -22.56 -7.17 17.63
CA SER A 90 -21.93 -6.54 16.46
C SER A 90 -21.07 -7.53 15.69
N ALA A 91 -21.12 -7.48 14.38
CA ALA A 91 -20.28 -8.32 13.50
C ALA A 91 -20.31 -9.79 13.95
N LEU A 92 -21.52 -10.32 14.18
CA LEU A 92 -21.71 -11.72 14.57
C LEU A 92 -21.24 -12.64 13.45
N ALA A 93 -20.40 -13.59 13.78
CA ALA A 93 -19.80 -14.55 12.85
C ALA A 93 -20.86 -15.22 11.95
N GLY A 94 -20.59 -15.25 10.64
CA GLY A 94 -21.45 -15.85 9.63
C GLY A 94 -22.67 -15.03 9.24
N THR A 95 -22.83 -13.79 9.74
CA THR A 95 -23.95 -12.92 9.38
C THR A 95 -23.54 -11.82 8.39
N TRP A 96 -24.54 -11.19 7.74
CA TRP A 96 -24.33 -10.01 6.90
C TRP A 96 -23.65 -8.86 7.67
N ASP A 97 -23.92 -8.73 8.95
CA ASP A 97 -23.33 -7.69 9.83
C ASP A 97 -21.79 -7.79 9.91
N GLU A 98 -21.24 -9.00 9.78
CA GLU A 98 -19.80 -9.26 9.76
C GLU A 98 -19.14 -8.88 8.43
N GLN A 99 -19.85 -8.89 7.32
CA GLN A 99 -19.29 -8.73 5.99
C GLN A 99 -18.74 -7.31 5.77
N ILE A 100 -17.71 -7.21 4.95
CA ILE A 100 -17.22 -5.92 4.43
C ILE A 100 -18.35 -5.28 3.62
N ILE A 101 -18.47 -3.95 3.69
CA ILE A 101 -19.50 -3.20 2.96
C ILE A 101 -19.37 -3.42 1.45
N ASP A 102 -20.50 -3.42 0.76
CA ASP A 102 -20.54 -3.75 -0.68
C ASP A 102 -19.65 -2.83 -1.53
N GLU A 103 -19.53 -1.56 -1.16
CA GLU A 103 -18.71 -0.56 -1.89
C GLU A 103 -17.21 -0.88 -1.89
N LEU A 104 -16.73 -1.68 -0.94
CA LEU A 104 -15.32 -2.05 -0.81
C LEU A 104 -15.05 -3.54 -1.00
N LYS A 105 -16.08 -4.34 -1.21
CA LYS A 105 -15.98 -5.79 -1.25
C LYS A 105 -15.01 -6.27 -2.35
N ASP A 106 -15.17 -5.77 -3.57
CA ASP A 106 -14.31 -6.17 -4.70
C ASP A 106 -12.85 -5.80 -4.46
N LEU A 107 -12.58 -4.70 -3.75
CA LEU A 107 -11.22 -4.30 -3.37
C LEU A 107 -10.63 -5.20 -2.29
N ALA A 108 -11.45 -5.72 -1.37
CA ALA A 108 -11.02 -6.65 -0.34
C ALA A 108 -10.83 -8.07 -0.88
N ASP A 109 -11.64 -8.48 -1.84
CA ASP A 109 -11.57 -9.79 -2.48
C ASP A 109 -10.39 -9.90 -3.47
N PHE A 110 -9.68 -8.79 -3.74
CA PHE A 110 -8.49 -8.74 -4.59
C PHE A 110 -7.39 -9.71 -4.11
N ASP A 111 -7.15 -9.75 -2.80
CA ASP A 111 -6.25 -10.74 -2.18
C ASP A 111 -6.79 -11.20 -0.80
N PRO A 112 -7.56 -12.28 -0.75
CA PRO A 112 -8.13 -12.79 0.50
C PRO A 112 -7.10 -13.20 1.55
N ALA A 113 -5.84 -13.45 1.15
CA ALA A 113 -4.76 -13.77 2.08
C ALA A 113 -4.43 -12.59 3.00
N PHE A 114 -4.77 -11.37 2.59
CA PHE A 114 -4.56 -10.16 3.38
C PHE A 114 -5.75 -9.79 4.28
N VAL A 115 -6.79 -10.60 4.35
CA VAL A 115 -7.93 -10.39 5.27
C VAL A 115 -7.68 -11.10 6.60
N ILE A 116 -7.72 -10.35 7.70
CA ILE A 116 -7.43 -10.80 9.07
C ILE A 116 -8.69 -10.68 9.93
N ARG A 117 -9.10 -11.77 10.56
CA ARG A 117 -10.16 -11.78 11.57
C ARG A 117 -9.56 -11.47 12.95
N LYS A 118 -10.26 -10.65 13.71
CA LYS A 118 -9.87 -10.28 15.09
C LYS A 118 -11.07 -10.26 16.02
N HIS A 119 -10.83 -10.53 17.31
CA HIS A 119 -11.88 -10.63 18.33
C HIS A 119 -11.79 -9.52 19.39
N ARG A 120 -10.86 -8.57 19.23
CA ARG A 120 -10.66 -7.43 20.12
C ARG A 120 -10.42 -6.18 19.29
N PHE A 121 -10.35 -5.02 19.91
CA PHE A 121 -10.17 -3.75 19.20
C PHE A 121 -8.86 -3.69 18.44
N GLY A 122 -7.76 -4.09 19.07
CA GLY A 122 -6.45 -4.06 18.44
C GLY A 122 -6.31 -5.04 17.28
N ALA A 123 -5.65 -4.59 16.23
CA ALA A 123 -5.43 -5.40 15.04
C ALA A 123 -4.31 -6.44 15.25
N PHE A 124 -3.42 -6.21 16.22
CA PHE A 124 -2.29 -7.09 16.50
C PHE A 124 -2.62 -8.17 17.55
N TYR A 125 -3.55 -7.88 18.45
CA TYR A 125 -3.86 -8.76 19.56
C TYR A 125 -4.43 -10.11 19.09
N GLU A 126 -3.69 -11.19 19.33
CA GLU A 126 -4.06 -12.58 18.94
C GLU A 126 -4.40 -12.73 17.46
N THR A 127 -3.67 -12.01 16.58
CA THR A 127 -3.80 -12.12 15.14
C THR A 127 -2.46 -12.42 14.49
N ARG A 128 -2.49 -12.72 13.20
CA ARG A 128 -1.28 -12.93 12.40
C ARG A 128 -0.68 -11.63 11.83
N LEU A 129 -1.22 -10.44 12.15
CA LEU A 129 -0.82 -9.17 11.53
C LEU A 129 0.68 -8.90 11.71
N GLU A 130 1.20 -9.04 12.92
CA GLU A 130 2.63 -8.78 13.19
C GLU A 130 3.56 -9.69 12.37
N MET A 131 3.22 -10.97 12.30
CA MET A 131 3.99 -11.92 11.47
C MET A 131 3.92 -11.53 9.99
N MET A 132 2.74 -11.16 9.50
CA MET A 132 2.54 -10.74 8.11
C MET A 132 3.36 -9.49 7.77
N LEU A 133 3.32 -8.44 8.60
CA LEU A 133 4.11 -7.23 8.40
C LEU A 133 5.62 -7.51 8.39
N LYS A 134 6.10 -8.40 9.27
CA LYS A 134 7.51 -8.84 9.29
C LYS A 134 7.90 -9.58 8.01
N MET A 135 7.05 -10.46 7.50
CA MET A 135 7.30 -11.18 6.25
C MET A 135 7.33 -10.24 5.03
N LEU A 136 6.52 -9.20 5.04
CA LEU A 136 6.49 -8.15 4.00
C LEU A 136 7.65 -7.15 4.14
N GLY A 137 8.41 -7.19 5.23
CA GLY A 137 9.46 -6.20 5.51
C GLY A 137 8.91 -4.80 5.79
N THR A 138 7.65 -4.70 6.23
CA THR A 138 6.97 -3.43 6.48
C THR A 138 7.62 -2.67 7.63
N GLN A 139 7.93 -1.40 7.39
CA GLN A 139 8.42 -0.45 8.37
C GLN A 139 7.43 0.71 8.59
N HIS A 140 6.66 1.06 7.56
CA HIS A 140 5.72 2.18 7.56
C HIS A 140 4.29 1.66 7.40
N LEU A 141 3.40 2.02 8.34
CA LEU A 141 2.03 1.54 8.36
C LEU A 141 1.05 2.71 8.22
N PHE A 142 0.38 2.79 7.08
CA PHE A 142 -0.74 3.70 6.87
C PHE A 142 -1.99 3.08 7.49
N VAL A 143 -2.63 3.80 8.42
CA VAL A 143 -3.79 3.29 9.17
C VAL A 143 -5.05 4.03 8.76
N THR A 144 -6.10 3.28 8.46
CA THR A 144 -7.43 3.76 8.04
C THR A 144 -8.54 2.97 8.69
N GLY A 145 -9.78 3.42 8.57
CA GLY A 145 -10.97 2.64 8.95
C GLY A 145 -11.76 3.18 10.13
N ALA A 146 -12.44 2.29 10.84
CA ALA A 146 -13.38 2.64 11.90
C ALA A 146 -13.28 1.65 13.10
N THR A 147 -13.63 2.06 14.32
CA THR A 147 -13.97 3.41 14.74
C THR A 147 -12.79 4.05 15.46
N THR A 148 -12.63 5.36 15.31
CA THR A 148 -11.48 6.15 15.79
C THR A 148 -11.02 5.76 17.19
N ASN A 149 -11.88 5.86 18.21
CA ASN A 149 -11.52 5.71 19.61
C ASN A 149 -11.53 4.26 20.12
N ALA A 150 -11.64 3.29 19.23
CA ALA A 150 -11.63 1.86 19.59
C ALA A 150 -10.62 1.10 18.73
N CYS A 151 -11.06 0.53 17.60
CA CYS A 151 -10.22 -0.34 16.79
C CYS A 151 -9.02 0.41 16.18
N VAL A 152 -9.23 1.64 15.66
CA VAL A 152 -8.18 2.43 15.04
C VAL A 152 -7.15 2.87 16.07
N GLU A 153 -7.57 3.54 17.14
CA GLU A 153 -6.67 4.01 18.19
C GLU A 153 -5.86 2.89 18.83
N THR A 154 -6.52 1.78 19.17
CA THR A 154 -5.83 0.63 19.75
C THR A 154 -4.76 0.10 18.81
N SER A 155 -5.08 -0.03 17.52
CA SER A 155 -4.14 -0.53 16.52
C SER A 155 -2.97 0.42 16.27
N ILE A 156 -3.19 1.74 16.27
CA ILE A 156 -2.13 2.75 16.18
C ILE A 156 -1.15 2.59 17.36
N ARG A 157 -1.66 2.48 18.58
CA ARG A 157 -0.83 2.30 19.78
C ARG A 157 -0.06 0.97 19.75
N GLU A 158 -0.70 -0.12 19.31
CA GLU A 158 -0.06 -1.42 19.16
C GLU A 158 1.03 -1.41 18.09
N ALA A 159 0.83 -0.69 16.98
CA ALA A 159 1.82 -0.52 15.91
C ALA A 159 3.04 0.29 16.41
N TYR A 160 2.80 1.39 17.11
CA TYR A 160 3.86 2.20 17.73
C TYR A 160 4.72 1.40 18.70
N LEU A 161 4.11 0.55 19.55
CA LEU A 161 4.83 -0.32 20.48
C LEU A 161 5.66 -1.43 19.80
N ARG A 162 5.57 -1.54 18.49
CA ARG A 162 6.31 -2.47 17.63
C ARG A 162 7.33 -1.77 16.74
N ASP A 163 7.64 -0.51 17.06
CA ASP A 163 8.59 0.33 16.33
C ASP A 163 8.23 0.50 14.84
N LEU A 164 6.92 0.46 14.51
CA LEU A 164 6.45 0.83 13.18
C LEU A 164 6.26 2.34 13.09
N ASP A 165 6.68 2.93 11.98
CA ASP A 165 6.33 4.30 11.62
C ASP A 165 4.86 4.34 11.22
N VAL A 166 4.03 4.99 12.00
CA VAL A 166 2.58 5.00 11.80
C VAL A 166 2.13 6.32 11.20
N ILE A 167 1.33 6.24 10.14
CA ILE A 167 0.66 7.37 9.50
C ILE A 167 -0.85 7.14 9.56
N ALA A 168 -1.57 7.92 10.33
CA ALA A 168 -3.03 7.91 10.34
C ALA A 168 -3.55 8.75 9.16
N VAL A 169 -4.35 8.15 8.27
CA VAL A 169 -4.89 8.87 7.11
C VAL A 169 -6.20 9.53 7.50
N ASP A 170 -6.15 10.84 7.70
CA ASP A 170 -7.15 11.64 8.43
C ASP A 170 -8.58 11.51 7.90
N ASP A 171 -8.78 11.71 6.62
CA ASP A 171 -10.08 11.65 5.94
C ASP A 171 -10.53 10.21 5.59
N CYS A 172 -9.70 9.22 5.92
CA CYS A 172 -10.00 7.78 5.82
C CYS A 172 -10.24 7.13 7.19
N ILE A 173 -10.41 7.92 8.25
CA ILE A 173 -10.69 7.47 9.61
C ILE A 173 -11.92 8.19 10.14
N SER A 174 -12.87 7.45 10.73
CA SER A 174 -14.03 8.05 11.39
C SER A 174 -14.46 7.30 12.64
N GLY A 175 -15.08 8.05 13.55
CA GLY A 175 -15.59 7.56 14.82
C GLY A 175 -17.05 7.96 15.07
N VAL A 176 -17.59 7.44 16.15
CA VAL A 176 -18.99 7.65 16.54
C VAL A 176 -19.28 9.05 17.09
N ASN A 177 -18.26 9.82 17.42
CA ASN A 177 -18.37 11.16 18.01
C ASN A 177 -17.22 12.04 17.55
N ALA A 178 -17.55 13.24 17.03
CA ALA A 178 -16.59 14.16 16.42
C ALA A 178 -15.57 14.71 17.44
N ASP A 179 -16.02 15.07 18.63
CA ASP A 179 -15.17 15.68 19.65
C ASP A 179 -14.17 14.67 20.21
N TRP A 180 -14.62 13.43 20.40
CA TRP A 180 -13.74 12.34 20.81
C TRP A 180 -12.70 12.01 19.75
N GLU A 181 -13.11 12.01 18.48
CA GLU A 181 -12.21 11.80 17.36
C GLU A 181 -11.15 12.91 17.29
N ALA A 182 -11.54 14.17 17.39
CA ALA A 182 -10.61 15.30 17.38
C ALA A 182 -9.61 15.21 18.54
N THR A 183 -10.09 14.87 19.75
CA THR A 183 -9.22 14.68 20.92
C THR A 183 -8.24 13.53 20.73
N ALA A 184 -8.70 12.40 20.21
CA ALA A 184 -7.84 11.25 19.96
C ALA A 184 -6.74 11.59 18.96
N LYS A 185 -7.07 12.24 17.85
CA LYS A 185 -6.12 12.67 16.80
C LYS A 185 -5.05 13.61 17.37
N GLN A 186 -5.40 14.52 18.28
CA GLN A 186 -4.42 15.38 18.97
C GLN A 186 -3.43 14.54 19.79
N VAL A 187 -3.92 13.55 20.54
CA VAL A 187 -3.07 12.65 21.35
C VAL A 187 -2.18 11.80 20.44
N TRP A 188 -2.73 11.28 19.34
CA TRP A 188 -1.95 10.47 18.40
C TRP A 188 -0.80 11.27 17.79
N LYS A 189 -1.08 12.47 17.30
CA LYS A 189 -0.07 13.36 16.72
C LYS A 189 1.03 13.72 17.71
N GLN A 190 0.69 13.82 18.98
CA GLN A 190 1.66 14.15 20.03
C GLN A 190 2.60 12.98 20.36
N TYR A 191 2.13 11.73 20.29
CA TYR A 191 2.84 10.61 20.90
C TYR A 191 3.04 9.38 20.00
N PHE A 192 2.17 9.13 19.01
CA PHE A 192 2.07 7.81 18.41
C PHE A 192 2.22 7.75 16.90
N CYS A 193 1.82 8.78 16.17
CA CYS A 193 1.84 8.73 14.71
C CYS A 193 1.82 10.12 14.09
N GLU A 194 2.20 10.19 12.81
CA GLU A 194 1.87 11.34 11.96
C GLU A 194 0.43 11.23 11.45
N ILE A 195 -0.14 12.37 11.07
CA ILE A 195 -1.49 12.44 10.49
C ILE A 195 -1.40 13.18 9.18
N ALA A 196 -1.88 12.57 8.11
CA ALA A 196 -1.89 13.14 6.76
C ALA A 196 -3.23 12.89 6.06
N PRO A 197 -3.74 13.79 5.23
CA PRO A 197 -4.92 13.54 4.41
C PRO A 197 -4.58 12.53 3.29
N SER A 198 -5.59 11.81 2.80
CA SER A 198 -5.40 10.83 1.72
C SER A 198 -4.82 11.44 0.44
N SER A 199 -5.11 12.71 0.16
CA SER A 199 -4.54 13.43 -0.98
C SER A 199 -3.02 13.51 -0.93
N GLU A 200 -2.43 13.84 0.22
CA GLU A 200 -0.97 13.89 0.39
C GLU A 200 -0.34 12.49 0.24
N VAL A 201 -1.02 11.45 0.77
CA VAL A 201 -0.55 10.06 0.63
C VAL A 201 -0.60 9.62 -0.83
N LEU A 202 -1.67 9.96 -1.57
CA LEU A 202 -1.81 9.66 -3.00
C LEU A 202 -0.73 10.36 -3.84
N ASP A 203 -0.46 11.64 -3.55
CA ASP A 203 0.59 12.42 -4.22
C ASP A 203 1.96 11.81 -3.92
N TRP A 204 2.23 11.48 -2.65
CA TRP A 204 3.46 10.81 -2.26
C TRP A 204 3.66 9.48 -3.00
N ILE A 205 2.64 8.60 -3.06
CA ILE A 205 2.72 7.35 -3.85
C ILE A 205 3.02 7.68 -5.32
N GLY A 206 2.36 8.71 -5.88
CA GLY A 206 2.57 9.16 -7.26
C GLY A 206 4.02 9.54 -7.55
N GLU A 207 4.67 10.24 -6.63
CA GLU A 207 6.07 10.62 -6.75
C GLU A 207 7.03 9.42 -6.63
N GLN A 208 6.70 8.44 -5.78
CA GLN A 208 7.52 7.25 -5.57
C GLN A 208 7.57 6.33 -6.80
N VAL A 209 6.47 6.21 -7.52
CA VAL A 209 6.35 5.31 -8.67
C VAL A 209 6.60 5.99 -10.02
N LYS A 210 7.03 7.24 -10.02
CA LYS A 210 7.46 7.91 -11.26
C LYS A 210 8.65 7.18 -11.86
N PRO A 211 8.64 6.92 -13.17
CA PRO A 211 9.82 6.39 -13.85
C PRO A 211 11.01 7.30 -13.61
N ARG A 212 12.10 6.75 -13.13
CA ARG A 212 13.37 7.47 -12.92
C ARG A 212 14.47 6.75 -13.66
N VAL A 213 15.35 7.52 -14.27
CA VAL A 213 16.58 6.95 -14.84
C VAL A 213 17.43 6.40 -13.69
N THR A 214 17.61 5.08 -13.69
CA THR A 214 18.38 4.37 -12.67
C THR A 214 19.79 4.09 -13.11
N ASN A 215 20.01 3.98 -14.42
CA ASN A 215 21.30 3.69 -15.00
C ASN A 215 21.37 4.15 -16.46
N TYR A 216 22.58 4.19 -16.97
CA TYR A 216 22.86 4.39 -18.37
C TYR A 216 22.83 3.02 -19.07
N GLY A 217 21.89 2.84 -20.00
CA GLY A 217 21.72 1.58 -20.71
C GLY A 217 22.83 1.32 -21.71
N HIS A 218 22.81 2.06 -22.82
CA HIS A 218 23.85 1.97 -23.84
C HIS A 218 23.80 3.14 -24.85
N GLN A 219 24.86 3.29 -25.58
CA GLN A 219 24.93 4.10 -26.82
C GLN A 219 24.89 3.19 -28.04
N LEU A 220 24.05 3.52 -29.00
CA LEU A 220 24.08 2.86 -30.31
C LEU A 220 24.83 3.75 -31.30
N ILE A 221 25.92 3.22 -31.85
CA ILE A 221 26.78 3.91 -32.81
C ILE A 221 26.61 3.24 -34.18
N MET A 222 26.30 4.04 -35.15
CA MET A 222 26.21 3.59 -36.55
C MET A 222 27.60 3.59 -37.19
N VAL A 223 27.96 2.50 -37.81
CA VAL A 223 29.29 2.30 -38.42
C VAL A 223 29.14 1.73 -39.82
N ASP A 224 30.01 2.15 -40.72
CA ASP A 224 30.04 1.68 -42.12
C ASP A 224 30.64 0.27 -42.24
N ASP A 225 31.62 -0.06 -41.40
CA ASP A 225 32.27 -1.37 -41.29
C ASP A 225 32.20 -1.86 -39.85
N ILE A 226 31.33 -2.86 -39.62
CA ILE A 226 31.11 -3.36 -38.27
C ILE A 226 32.28 -4.23 -37.80
N ASP A 227 32.89 -5.00 -38.70
CA ASP A 227 33.96 -5.92 -38.34
C ASP A 227 35.23 -5.14 -37.93
N THR A 228 35.60 -4.14 -38.70
CA THR A 228 36.71 -3.21 -38.36
C THR A 228 36.41 -2.47 -37.05
N SER A 229 35.18 -2.04 -36.83
CA SER A 229 34.79 -1.36 -35.60
C SER A 229 34.81 -2.28 -34.38
N VAL A 230 34.29 -3.52 -34.51
CA VAL A 230 34.36 -4.54 -33.47
C VAL A 230 35.81 -4.85 -33.10
N ASP A 231 36.71 -5.01 -34.07
CA ASP A 231 38.15 -5.24 -33.85
C ASP A 231 38.77 -4.09 -33.05
N PHE A 232 38.47 -2.85 -33.41
CA PHE A 232 38.92 -1.67 -32.68
C PHE A 232 38.49 -1.70 -31.22
N TYR A 233 37.19 -1.93 -30.92
CA TYR A 233 36.69 -1.95 -29.57
C TYR A 233 37.21 -3.14 -28.76
N THR A 234 37.36 -4.33 -29.38
CA THR A 234 37.81 -5.53 -28.67
C THR A 234 39.30 -5.56 -28.48
N ASN A 235 40.08 -5.40 -29.55
CA ASN A 235 41.55 -5.62 -29.52
C ASN A 235 42.32 -4.40 -29.07
N LEU A 236 41.86 -3.19 -29.40
CA LEU A 236 42.55 -1.98 -28.99
C LEU A 236 42.07 -1.45 -27.65
N LEU A 237 40.74 -1.44 -27.39
CA LEU A 237 40.15 -0.88 -26.16
C LEU A 237 39.80 -1.94 -25.11
N GLY A 238 39.93 -3.23 -25.42
CA GLY A 238 39.67 -4.32 -24.47
C GLY A 238 38.20 -4.50 -24.12
N PHE A 239 37.27 -4.09 -24.98
CA PHE A 239 35.85 -4.27 -24.75
C PHE A 239 35.46 -5.74 -24.95
N THR A 240 34.47 -6.19 -24.18
CA THR A 240 33.95 -7.57 -24.22
C THR A 240 32.57 -7.62 -24.85
N ILE A 241 32.42 -8.46 -25.89
CA ILE A 241 31.15 -8.66 -26.57
C ILE A 241 30.15 -9.34 -25.62
N ARG A 242 28.95 -8.82 -25.57
CA ARG A 242 27.83 -9.44 -24.85
C ARG A 242 26.85 -10.11 -25.82
N PRO A 243 26.23 -11.23 -25.44
CA PRO A 243 25.13 -11.82 -26.24
C PRO A 243 24.00 -10.80 -26.44
N ALA A 244 23.57 -10.64 -27.67
CA ALA A 244 22.43 -9.79 -28.03
C ALA A 244 21.55 -10.49 -29.05
N LYS A 245 20.23 -10.18 -29.05
CA LYS A 245 19.32 -10.71 -30.05
C LYS A 245 19.57 -10.01 -31.40
N PRO A 246 19.48 -10.72 -32.53
CA PRO A 246 19.54 -10.09 -33.84
C PRO A 246 18.48 -9.00 -33.99
N LEU A 247 18.81 -7.94 -34.71
CA LEU A 247 17.82 -6.91 -35.03
C LEU A 247 16.73 -7.44 -35.94
N ALA A 248 15.52 -6.94 -35.79
CA ALA A 248 14.35 -7.36 -36.57
C ALA A 248 14.49 -7.08 -38.08
N ASP A 249 15.30 -6.09 -38.44
CA ASP A 249 15.59 -5.69 -39.82
C ASP A 249 16.80 -6.43 -40.44
N GLY A 250 17.44 -7.33 -39.67
CA GLY A 250 18.54 -8.17 -40.11
C GLY A 250 19.88 -7.46 -40.29
N ARG A 251 20.00 -6.18 -39.91
CA ARG A 251 21.30 -5.47 -40.00
C ARG A 251 22.31 -6.07 -39.02
N PRO A 252 23.59 -6.17 -39.39
CA PRO A 252 24.68 -6.54 -38.48
C PRO A 252 24.68 -5.64 -37.24
N PHE A 253 24.79 -6.26 -36.06
CA PHE A 253 24.72 -5.59 -34.79
C PHE A 253 25.62 -6.29 -33.74
N THR A 254 26.39 -5.53 -33.00
CA THR A 254 27.22 -6.04 -31.91
C THR A 254 27.09 -5.16 -30.67
N ALA A 255 26.87 -5.76 -29.50
CA ALA A 255 26.81 -5.06 -28.23
C ALA A 255 27.96 -5.45 -27.32
N PHE A 256 28.45 -4.50 -26.50
CA PHE A 256 29.51 -4.69 -25.54
C PHE A 256 29.02 -4.52 -24.10
N HIS A 257 29.66 -5.20 -23.16
CA HIS A 257 29.37 -5.06 -21.72
C HIS A 257 29.61 -3.64 -21.21
N GLN A 258 30.46 -2.87 -21.89
CA GLN A 258 30.82 -1.50 -21.54
C GLN A 258 29.76 -0.44 -21.95
N GLY A 259 28.57 -0.88 -22.40
CA GLY A 259 27.44 0.03 -22.68
C GLY A 259 27.51 0.68 -24.07
N ILE A 260 28.31 0.16 -24.98
CA ILE A 260 28.31 0.55 -26.41
C ILE A 260 27.70 -0.57 -27.22
N ALA A 261 26.93 -0.22 -28.26
CA ALA A 261 26.49 -1.13 -29.28
C ALA A 261 26.76 -0.53 -30.66
N LEU A 262 27.15 -1.38 -31.60
CA LEU A 262 27.45 -1.01 -32.96
C LEU A 262 26.36 -1.57 -33.91
N ILE A 263 25.95 -0.76 -34.89
CA ILE A 263 25.01 -1.18 -35.92
C ILE A 263 25.57 -0.77 -37.28
N HIS A 264 25.48 -1.70 -38.25
CA HIS A 264 25.85 -1.36 -39.61
C HIS A 264 24.83 -0.41 -40.24
N GLY A 265 25.33 0.66 -40.87
CA GLY A 265 24.50 1.62 -41.60
C GLY A 265 25.37 2.67 -42.26
N LYS A 266 24.81 3.34 -43.31
CA LYS A 266 25.49 4.46 -43.92
C LYS A 266 25.45 5.66 -42.97
N THR A 267 26.59 6.11 -42.51
CA THR A 267 26.71 7.39 -41.81
C THR A 267 26.50 8.52 -42.82
N SER A 268 25.49 9.35 -42.59
CA SER A 268 25.51 10.68 -43.20
C SER A 268 26.60 11.50 -42.50
N GLU A 269 27.30 12.37 -43.21
CA GLU A 269 28.51 13.08 -42.81
C GLU A 269 28.49 13.71 -41.36
N HIS A 270 27.38 13.63 -40.65
CA HIS A 270 27.17 14.29 -39.34
C HIS A 270 26.51 13.46 -38.22
N ARG A 271 26.21 12.16 -38.43
CA ARG A 271 25.54 11.35 -37.38
C ARG A 271 26.14 9.96 -37.25
N GLN A 272 27.12 9.83 -36.34
CA GLN A 272 27.63 8.51 -35.93
C GLN A 272 26.84 7.92 -34.73
N LEU A 273 26.21 8.78 -33.91
CA LEU A 273 25.41 8.36 -32.79
C LEU A 273 23.94 8.18 -33.24
N ASP A 274 23.41 6.96 -33.13
CA ASP A 274 22.03 6.67 -33.47
C ASP A 274 21.11 7.06 -32.29
N HIS A 275 21.34 6.50 -31.11
CA HIS A 275 20.60 6.86 -29.90
C HIS A 275 21.37 6.57 -28.63
N ILE A 276 20.89 7.13 -27.52
CA ILE A 276 21.28 6.80 -26.16
C ILE A 276 20.08 6.19 -25.45
N ALA A 277 20.27 5.02 -24.84
CA ALA A 277 19.25 4.37 -24.01
C ALA A 277 19.58 4.55 -22.52
N PHE A 278 18.53 4.74 -21.74
CA PHE A 278 18.60 4.77 -20.29
C PHE A 278 17.78 3.62 -19.72
N GLU A 279 18.24 3.07 -18.59
CA GLU A 279 17.42 2.18 -17.78
C GLU A 279 16.57 3.04 -16.84
N VAL A 280 15.31 2.67 -16.69
CA VAL A 280 14.36 3.31 -15.79
C VAL A 280 13.83 2.26 -14.82
N ASN A 281 13.42 2.70 -13.63
CA ASN A 281 12.69 1.84 -12.71
C ASN A 281 11.27 1.60 -13.24
N ASP A 282 10.77 0.40 -13.05
CA ASP A 282 9.37 0.03 -13.30
C ASP A 282 8.44 0.61 -12.23
#